data_54202999f1df75f083b573f5050a9f56
#
_entry.id   54202999f1df75f083b573f5050a9f56
#
_cell.length_a   1.000
_cell.length_b   1.000
_cell.length_c   1.000
_cell.angle_alpha   90.00
_cell.angle_beta   90.00
_cell.angle_gamma   90.00
#
_symmetry.space_group_name_H-M   'P 1'
#
loop_
_entity.id
_entity.type
_entity.pdbx_description
1 polymer ?
#
loop_
_entity_poly.entity_id
_entity_poly.type
_entity_poly.pdbx_seq_one_letter_code
_entity_poly.pdbx_strand_id
1 'polypeptide(L)'
;ISGDTIIDLGNTLLPKEDNIIIIRKGFGRTRILVPLGVAILLEHSTFYGTVRFEEEKYQLKNESLKIYSNDYDTNLRRLKIMTNTLVGDVEVIRV
;
A
#
# COMPACT_ATOMS: atom_id res chain seq x y z
N ILE A 1 7.71 -7.81 -14.65
CA ILE A 1 8.93 -7.48 -13.92
C ILE A 1 8.87 -8.14 -12.55
N SER A 2 9.98 -8.64 -12.11
CA SER A 2 10.08 -9.34 -10.84
C SER A 2 11.13 -8.71 -9.94
N GLY A 3 11.14 -9.09 -8.66
CA GLY A 3 12.09 -8.64 -7.67
C GLY A 3 11.44 -7.88 -6.52
N ASP A 4 12.27 -7.45 -5.58
CA ASP A 4 11.82 -6.72 -4.41
C ASP A 4 11.90 -5.22 -4.66
N THR A 5 10.87 -4.50 -4.23
CA THR A 5 10.80 -3.05 -4.38
C THR A 5 10.52 -2.42 -3.03
N ILE A 6 11.24 -1.37 -2.70
CA ILE A 6 11.02 -0.59 -1.49
C ILE A 6 10.72 0.85 -1.90
N ILE A 7 9.57 1.36 -1.46
CA ILE A 7 9.18 2.74 -1.68
C ILE A 7 9.13 3.41 -0.32
N ASP A 8 10.08 4.31 -0.07
CA ASP A 8 10.21 4.97 1.22
C ASP A 8 9.71 6.41 1.12
N LEU A 9 8.58 6.68 1.75
CA LEU A 9 7.99 8.01 1.80
C LEU A 9 8.18 8.68 3.18
N GLY A 10 8.98 8.06 4.04
CA GLY A 10 9.14 8.51 5.42
C GLY A 10 9.65 9.94 5.56
N ASN A 11 10.47 10.41 4.60
CA ASN A 11 10.99 11.78 4.62
C ASN A 11 10.29 12.69 3.62
N THR A 12 9.18 12.23 3.05
CA THR A 12 8.43 13.00 2.05
C THR A 12 7.32 13.77 2.72
N LEU A 13 7.23 15.06 2.42
CA LEU A 13 6.12 15.88 2.89
C LEU A 13 5.00 15.81 1.87
N LEU A 14 3.94 15.08 2.22
CA LEU A 14 2.77 14.96 1.35
C LEU A 14 1.83 16.15 1.57
N PRO A 15 1.29 16.76 0.50
CA PRO A 15 0.35 17.87 0.66
C PRO A 15 -0.94 17.43 1.34
N LYS A 16 -1.66 18.39 1.91
CA LYS A 16 -2.95 18.15 2.58
C LYS A 16 -4.07 18.01 1.56
N GLU A 17 -3.96 16.96 0.77
CA GLU A 17 -4.92 16.64 -0.27
C GLU A 17 -4.86 15.14 -0.53
N ASP A 18 -5.62 14.65 -1.49
CA ASP A 18 -5.57 13.26 -1.87
C ASP A 18 -4.37 13.03 -2.79
N ASN A 19 -3.47 12.14 -2.36
CA ASN A 19 -2.28 11.78 -3.12
C ASN A 19 -2.45 10.33 -3.59
N ILE A 20 -1.94 10.02 -4.79
CA ILE A 20 -2.12 8.70 -5.39
C ILE A 20 -0.78 8.14 -5.84
N ILE A 21 -0.55 6.87 -5.50
CA ILE A 21 0.58 6.09 -6.00
C ILE A 21 0.04 4.84 -6.65
N ILE A 22 0.52 4.53 -7.85
CA ILE A 22 0.12 3.33 -8.57
C ILE A 22 1.36 2.48 -8.82
N ILE A 23 1.29 1.21 -8.42
CA ILE A 23 2.39 0.27 -8.55
C ILE A 23 1.89 -0.98 -9.26
N ARG A 24 2.58 -1.39 -10.32
CA ARG A 24 2.26 -2.61 -11.05
C ARG A 24 3.50 -3.48 -11.14
N LYS A 25 3.38 -4.73 -10.71
CA LYS A 25 4.46 -5.72 -10.76
C LYS A 25 3.94 -7.06 -11.22
N GLY A 26 4.78 -7.82 -11.90
CA GLY A 26 4.46 -9.21 -12.21
C GLY A 26 4.68 -10.09 -10.99
N PHE A 27 5.92 -10.12 -10.49
CA PHE A 27 6.30 -11.01 -9.39
C PHE A 27 7.16 -10.25 -8.39
N GLY A 28 7.15 -10.70 -7.15
CA GLY A 28 8.04 -10.19 -6.13
C GLY A 28 7.33 -9.50 -4.99
N ARG A 29 8.12 -8.84 -4.16
CA ARG A 29 7.66 -8.20 -2.93
C ARG A 29 7.74 -6.68 -3.07
N THR A 30 6.74 -5.99 -2.55
CA THR A 30 6.74 -4.53 -2.49
C THR A 30 6.57 -4.11 -1.04
N ARG A 31 7.45 -3.24 -0.58
CA ARG A 31 7.37 -2.68 0.77
C ARG A 31 7.21 -1.16 0.64
N ILE A 32 6.20 -0.62 1.28
CA ILE A 32 5.90 0.80 1.22
C ILE A 32 5.98 1.37 2.63
N LEU A 33 6.89 2.31 2.84
CA LEU A 33 7.09 2.98 4.12
C LEU A 33 6.39 4.32 4.08
N VAL A 34 5.37 4.51 4.92
CA VAL A 34 4.54 5.70 4.91
C VAL A 34 4.76 6.50 6.18
N PRO A 35 4.92 7.82 6.11
CA PRO A 35 5.14 8.62 7.33
C PRO A 35 3.91 8.62 8.23
N LEU A 36 4.15 8.84 9.52
CA LEU A 36 3.07 9.04 10.47
C LEU A 36 2.29 10.30 10.11
N GLY A 37 1.01 10.34 10.44
CA GLY A 37 0.18 11.49 10.17
C GLY A 37 -0.49 11.52 8.81
N VAL A 38 -0.31 10.48 8.00
CA VAL A 38 -0.94 10.36 6.70
C VAL A 38 -1.98 9.25 6.77
N ALA A 39 -3.20 9.53 6.31
CA ALA A 39 -4.23 8.52 6.20
C ALA A 39 -4.01 7.71 4.93
N ILE A 40 -4.27 6.41 4.98
CA ILE A 40 -3.95 5.50 3.90
C ILE A 40 -5.22 4.78 3.42
N LEU A 41 -5.37 4.71 2.10
CA LEU A 41 -6.28 3.78 1.45
C LEU A 41 -5.43 2.86 0.57
N LEU A 42 -5.43 1.58 0.87
CA LEU A 42 -4.73 0.58 0.08
C LEU A 42 -5.73 -0.19 -0.77
N GLU A 43 -5.55 -0.15 -2.08
CA GLU A 43 -6.28 -0.99 -3.02
C GLU A 43 -5.28 -1.93 -3.68
N HIS A 44 -5.42 -3.23 -3.42
CA HIS A 44 -4.50 -4.23 -3.92
C HIS A 44 -5.26 -5.32 -4.67
N SER A 45 -4.80 -5.60 -5.88
CA SER A 45 -5.32 -6.70 -6.69
C SER A 45 -4.20 -7.67 -6.98
N THR A 46 -4.45 -8.95 -6.76
CA THR A 46 -3.45 -9.98 -7.01
C THR A 46 -4.09 -11.29 -7.43
N PHE A 47 -3.35 -12.06 -8.21
CA PHE A 47 -3.75 -13.43 -8.50
C PHE A 47 -3.43 -14.33 -7.31
N TYR A 48 -2.26 -14.15 -6.69
CA TYR A 48 -1.89 -14.93 -5.51
C TYR A 48 -0.83 -14.17 -4.70
N GLY A 49 -1.09 -13.95 -3.42
CA GLY A 49 -0.13 -13.27 -2.57
C GLY A 49 -0.68 -12.88 -1.23
N THR A 50 0.15 -12.18 -0.46
CA THR A 50 -0.22 -11.68 0.86
C THR A 50 -0.12 -10.17 0.91
N VAL A 51 -0.96 -9.57 1.75
CA VAL A 51 -0.93 -8.15 2.05
C VAL A 51 -0.74 -8.00 3.56
N ARG A 52 0.26 -7.23 3.95
CA ARG A 52 0.43 -6.85 5.35
C ARG A 52 0.21 -5.33 5.45
N PHE A 53 -0.83 -4.95 6.16
CA PHE A 53 -1.17 -3.55 6.37
C PHE A 53 -1.04 -3.24 7.85
N GLU A 54 0.03 -2.53 8.21
CA GLU A 54 0.38 -2.25 9.60
C GLU A 54 0.61 -3.56 10.36
N GLU A 55 -0.32 -3.95 11.23
CA GLU A 55 -0.20 -5.18 12.01
C GLU A 55 -1.10 -6.30 11.51
N GLU A 56 -1.91 -6.04 10.49
CA GLU A 56 -2.84 -7.02 9.96
C GLU A 56 -2.30 -7.67 8.70
N LYS A 57 -2.55 -8.96 8.57
CA LYS A 57 -2.09 -9.75 7.44
C LYS A 57 -3.26 -10.41 6.75
N TYR A 58 -3.30 -10.30 5.42
CA TYR A 58 -4.34 -10.88 4.60
C TYR A 58 -3.71 -11.77 3.54
N GLN A 59 -4.33 -12.91 3.26
CA GLN A 59 -3.91 -13.78 2.18
C GLN A 59 -4.95 -13.73 1.08
N LEU A 60 -4.52 -13.44 -0.13
CA LEU A 60 -5.40 -13.23 -1.28
C LEU A 60 -5.14 -14.25 -2.36
N LYS A 61 -6.22 -14.67 -3.03
CA LYS A 61 -6.15 -15.60 -4.13
C LYS A 61 -7.16 -15.16 -5.19
N ASN A 62 -6.65 -14.63 -6.29
CA ASN A 62 -7.45 -14.11 -7.41
C ASN A 62 -8.55 -13.14 -6.93
N GLU A 63 -8.14 -12.14 -6.14
CA GLU A 63 -9.10 -11.19 -5.59
C GLU A 63 -8.45 -9.83 -5.36
N SER A 64 -9.25 -8.86 -5.03
CA SER A 64 -8.77 -7.53 -4.67
C SER A 64 -9.20 -7.18 -3.25
N LEU A 65 -8.43 -6.32 -2.62
CA LEU A 65 -8.62 -5.90 -1.24
C LEU A 65 -8.55 -4.39 -1.15
N LYS A 66 -9.45 -3.81 -0.37
CA LYS A 66 -9.45 -2.38 -0.10
C LYS A 66 -9.45 -2.17 1.41
N ILE A 67 -8.43 -1.48 1.90
CA ILE A 67 -8.24 -1.23 3.33
C ILE A 67 -8.10 0.27 3.57
N TYR A 68 -8.85 0.79 4.53
CA TYR A 68 -8.75 2.19 4.96
C TYR A 68 -8.08 2.25 6.33
N SER A 69 -7.24 3.26 6.55
CA SER A 69 -6.77 3.54 7.89
C SER A 69 -7.90 4.17 8.71
N ASN A 70 -7.77 4.11 10.04
CA ASN A 70 -8.84 4.56 10.93
C ASN A 70 -9.18 6.05 10.79
N ASP A 71 -8.20 6.87 10.41
CA ASP A 71 -8.34 8.30 10.30
C ASP A 71 -8.59 8.80 8.87
N TYR A 72 -8.95 7.90 7.97
CA TYR A 72 -9.03 8.26 6.54
C TYR A 72 -10.05 9.37 6.28
N ASP A 73 -11.18 9.36 6.97
CA ASP A 73 -12.25 10.34 6.74
C ASP A 73 -11.97 11.69 7.39
N THR A 74 -11.10 11.73 8.39
CA THR A 74 -10.85 12.95 9.18
C THR A 74 -9.52 13.61 8.86
N ASN A 75 -8.58 12.90 8.29
CA ASN A 75 -7.27 13.43 7.97
C ASN A 75 -7.26 14.07 6.59
N LEU A 76 -6.78 15.31 6.48
CA LEU A 76 -6.69 16.01 5.20
C LEU A 76 -5.54 15.50 4.33
N ARG A 77 -4.54 14.90 4.95
CA ARG A 77 -3.36 14.37 4.26
C ARG A 77 -3.60 12.89 4.00
N ARG A 78 -3.97 12.56 2.78
CA ARG A 78 -4.38 11.20 2.39
C ARG A 78 -3.50 10.65 1.29
N LEU A 79 -3.21 9.36 1.37
CA LEU A 79 -2.46 8.66 0.35
C LEU A 79 -3.24 7.43 -0.10
N LYS A 80 -3.59 7.39 -1.38
CA LYS A 80 -4.20 6.22 -1.99
C LYS A 80 -3.11 5.43 -2.68
N ILE A 81 -2.94 4.18 -2.27
CA ILE A 81 -1.94 3.28 -2.84
C ILE A 81 -2.69 2.23 -3.64
N MET A 82 -2.48 2.21 -4.93
CA MET A 82 -3.08 1.22 -5.81
C MET A 82 -1.98 0.28 -6.29
N THR A 83 -2.09 -0.98 -5.93
CA THR A 83 -1.09 -1.98 -6.31
C THR A 83 -1.75 -3.11 -7.07
N ASN A 84 -1.00 -3.66 -8.02
CA ASN A 84 -1.45 -4.79 -8.83
C ASN A 84 -0.26 -5.70 -9.05
N THR A 85 -0.38 -6.96 -8.61
CA THR A 85 0.65 -7.97 -8.82
C THR A 85 0.02 -9.25 -9.35
N LEU A 86 0.79 -10.04 -10.10
CA LEU A 86 0.36 -11.38 -10.44
C LEU A 86 0.58 -12.32 -9.28
N VAL A 87 1.83 -12.41 -8.83
CA VAL A 87 2.19 -13.22 -7.66
C VAL A 87 3.17 -12.42 -6.82
N GLY A 88 2.84 -12.19 -5.56
CA GLY A 88 3.75 -11.45 -4.69
C GLY A 88 3.10 -10.92 -3.45
N ASP A 89 3.91 -10.24 -2.64
CA ASP A 89 3.49 -9.71 -1.36
C ASP A 89 3.60 -8.20 -1.36
N VAL A 90 2.67 -7.55 -0.66
CA VAL A 90 2.70 -6.11 -0.43
C VAL A 90 2.68 -5.87 1.07
N GLU A 91 3.57 -5.00 1.54
CA GLU A 91 3.64 -4.65 2.95
C GLU A 91 3.62 -3.13 3.08
N VAL A 92 2.71 -2.62 3.91
CA VAL A 92 2.63 -1.19 4.23
C VAL A 92 3.02 -1.00 5.68
N ILE A 93 4.04 -0.19 5.91
CA ILE A 93 4.61 0.05 7.24
C ILE A 93 4.60 1.54 7.53
N ARG A 94 4.20 1.90 8.74
CA ARG A 94 4.30 3.28 9.22
C ARG A 94 5.69 3.53 9.80
N VAL A 95 6.26 4.64 9.45
CA VAL A 95 7.59 5.01 9.96
C VAL A 95 7.60 6.38 10.63
#